data_77331a239869887d8939f86b0f067bf7
#
_entry.id   77331a239869887d8939f86b0f067bf7
#
_cell.length_a   1.000
_cell.length_b   1.000
_cell.length_c   1.000
_cell.angle_alpha   90.00
_cell.angle_beta   90.00
_cell.angle_gamma   90.00
#
_symmetry.space_group_name_H-M   'P 1'
#
loop_
_entity.id
_entity.type
_entity.pdbx_description
1 polymer ?
#
loop_
_entity_poly.entity_id
_entity_poly.type
_entity_poly.pdbx_seq_one_letter_code
_entity_poly.pdbx_strand_id
1 'polypeptide(L)'
;IKINDVYVSDLTRTKETYQYIFPYDTPTTVTSLLRERSLGLFEGQFKDKLMKNNMYHRYFHDPNYKDFRHSFIQKAPEGESYNDVYYRVKQFFETIHIQDDHTIVIIAHQVVIRCIMVYFGYINKEEALIKVIENCKPYLIEL
;
A
#
# COMPACT_ATOMS: atom_id res chain seq x y z
N ILE A 1 -19.55 0.71 17.09
CA ILE A 1 -18.99 -0.43 16.32
C ILE A 1 -17.94 -1.09 17.20
N LYS A 2 -18.07 -2.39 17.43
CA LYS A 2 -17.03 -3.18 18.10
C LYS A 2 -15.95 -3.54 17.08
N ILE A 3 -14.70 -3.19 17.36
CA ILE A 3 -13.55 -3.58 16.55
C ILE A 3 -13.00 -4.88 17.16
N ASN A 4 -12.86 -5.91 16.34
CA ASN A 4 -12.40 -7.22 16.76
C ASN A 4 -10.88 -7.34 16.65
N ASP A 5 -10.30 -6.86 15.53
CA ASP A 5 -8.87 -6.92 15.27
C ASP A 5 -8.39 -5.65 14.58
N VAL A 6 -7.14 -5.29 14.83
CA VAL A 6 -6.44 -4.19 14.13
C VAL A 6 -5.16 -4.73 13.49
N TYR A 7 -5.01 -4.51 12.21
CA TYR A 7 -3.79 -4.84 11.46
C TYR A 7 -3.07 -3.58 11.04
N VAL A 8 -1.78 -3.51 11.32
CA VAL A 8 -0.99 -2.29 11.12
C VAL A 8 0.26 -2.61 10.31
N SER A 9 0.57 -1.78 9.34
CA SER A 9 1.87 -1.82 8.66
C SER A 9 3.01 -1.65 9.67
N ASP A 10 4.14 -2.27 9.41
CA ASP A 10 5.32 -2.21 10.27
C ASP A 10 6.11 -0.88 10.19
N LEU A 11 5.70 0.06 9.33
CA LEU A 11 6.32 1.38 9.27
C LEU A 11 5.91 2.27 10.46
N THR A 12 6.85 3.07 10.95
CA THR A 12 6.69 3.90 12.17
C THR A 12 5.43 4.78 12.11
N ARG A 13 5.19 5.47 11.00
CA ARG A 13 4.04 6.38 10.84
C ARG A 13 2.68 5.71 10.99
N THR A 14 2.53 4.46 10.62
CA THR A 14 1.26 3.71 10.81
C THR A 14 1.12 3.22 12.24
N LYS A 15 2.20 2.84 12.90
CA LYS A 15 2.21 2.50 14.33
C LYS A 15 1.87 3.71 15.20
N GLU A 16 2.40 4.88 14.87
CA GLU A 16 2.03 6.14 15.53
C GLU A 16 0.55 6.47 15.34
N THR A 17 0.03 6.35 14.10
CA THR A 17 -1.40 6.51 13.82
C THR A 17 -2.25 5.59 14.69
N TYR A 18 -1.86 4.30 14.77
CA TYR A 18 -2.54 3.33 15.64
C TYR A 18 -2.59 3.80 17.10
N GLN A 19 -1.47 4.25 17.65
CA GLN A 19 -1.37 4.69 19.05
C GLN A 19 -2.29 5.88 19.38
N TYR A 20 -2.55 6.76 18.39
CA TYR A 20 -3.47 7.89 18.58
C TYR A 20 -4.96 7.50 18.49
N ILE A 21 -5.28 6.42 17.79
CA ILE A 21 -6.67 6.03 17.52
C ILE A 21 -7.17 5.00 18.52
N PHE A 22 -6.33 4.04 18.90
CA PHE A 22 -6.75 2.85 19.66
C PHE A 22 -6.18 2.81 21.07
N PRO A 23 -7.00 2.33 22.06
CA PRO A 23 -6.50 2.04 23.40
C PRO A 23 -5.42 0.94 23.35
N TYR A 24 -4.54 0.92 24.35
CA TYR A 24 -3.38 0.02 24.44
C TYR A 24 -3.73 -1.48 24.49
N ASP A 25 -4.94 -1.83 24.86
CA ASP A 25 -5.43 -3.21 25.01
C ASP A 25 -6.22 -3.72 23.79
N THR A 26 -6.29 -2.94 22.71
CA THR A 26 -6.93 -3.40 21.47
C THR A 26 -6.07 -4.47 20.80
N PRO A 27 -6.60 -5.66 20.48
CA PRO A 27 -5.88 -6.71 19.77
C PRO A 27 -5.28 -6.18 18.47
N THR A 28 -3.96 -6.29 18.31
CA THR A 28 -3.24 -5.65 17.20
C THR A 28 -2.16 -6.56 16.65
N THR A 29 -2.12 -6.69 15.34
CA THR A 29 -1.07 -7.40 14.61
C THR A 29 -0.31 -6.45 13.70
N VAL A 30 0.99 -6.36 13.89
CA VAL A 30 1.91 -5.60 13.01
C VAL A 30 2.45 -6.53 11.92
N THR A 31 2.35 -6.12 10.66
CA THR A 31 2.79 -6.95 9.54
C THR A 31 3.46 -6.15 8.41
N SER A 32 4.53 -6.70 7.86
CA SER A 32 5.21 -6.15 6.69
C SER A 32 4.43 -6.36 5.39
N LEU A 33 3.44 -7.24 5.37
CA LEU A 33 2.57 -7.45 4.19
C LEU A 33 1.74 -6.22 3.85
N LEU A 34 1.51 -5.32 4.83
CA LEU A 34 0.81 -4.05 4.66
C LEU A 34 1.75 -2.84 4.47
N ARG A 35 3.06 -3.06 4.33
CA ARG A 35 4.05 -1.99 4.12
C ARG A 35 3.79 -1.27 2.80
N GLU A 36 4.07 0.05 2.74
CA GLU A 36 3.94 0.83 1.51
C GLU A 36 4.82 0.26 0.38
N ARG A 37 4.44 0.53 -0.83
CA ARG A 37 5.20 0.15 -2.01
C ARG A 37 6.62 0.69 -1.95
N SER A 38 7.60 -0.17 -2.13
CA SER A 38 9.00 0.23 -2.20
C SER A 38 9.34 0.85 -3.56
N LEU A 39 10.09 1.95 -3.54
CA LEU A 39 10.72 2.54 -4.72
C LEU A 39 12.18 2.05 -4.89
N GLY A 40 12.60 1.03 -4.13
CA GLY A 40 13.92 0.42 -4.24
C GLY A 40 15.06 1.43 -4.19
N LEU A 41 15.93 1.43 -5.18
CA LEU A 41 17.08 2.34 -5.25
C LEU A 41 16.71 3.83 -5.36
N PHE A 42 15.44 4.15 -5.63
CA PHE A 42 14.96 5.53 -5.70
C PHE A 42 14.42 6.06 -4.36
N GLU A 43 14.36 5.21 -3.33
CA GLU A 43 13.93 5.65 -1.99
C GLU A 43 14.81 6.77 -1.46
N GLY A 44 14.18 7.85 -0.98
CA GLY A 44 14.87 8.99 -0.40
C GLY A 44 15.75 9.80 -1.37
N GLN A 45 15.71 9.51 -2.68
CA GLN A 45 16.48 10.22 -3.67
C GLN A 45 15.70 11.38 -4.28
N PHE A 46 16.37 12.50 -4.52
CA PHE A 46 15.79 13.62 -5.25
C PHE A 46 15.62 13.25 -6.73
N LYS A 47 14.43 13.54 -7.29
CA LYS A 47 14.10 13.29 -8.70
C LYS A 47 15.14 13.87 -9.66
N ASP A 48 15.55 15.12 -9.44
CA ASP A 48 16.51 15.80 -10.31
C ASP A 48 17.89 15.11 -10.34
N LYS A 49 18.30 14.53 -9.21
CA LYS A 49 19.54 13.75 -9.12
C LYS A 49 19.41 12.43 -9.88
N LEU A 50 18.29 11.75 -9.77
CA LEU A 50 18.02 10.51 -10.51
C LEU A 50 17.95 10.75 -12.01
N MET A 51 17.29 11.82 -12.45
CA MET A 51 17.16 12.18 -13.87
C MET A 51 18.50 12.49 -14.55
N LYS A 52 19.46 13.02 -13.81
CA LYS A 52 20.82 13.32 -14.31
C LYS A 52 21.72 12.09 -14.36
N ASN A 53 21.33 10.99 -13.74
CA ASN A 53 22.10 9.75 -13.76
C ASN A 53 21.80 8.95 -15.02
N ASN A 54 22.81 8.75 -15.88
CA ASN A 54 22.67 8.03 -17.13
C ASN A 54 22.16 6.58 -16.96
N MET A 55 22.45 5.92 -15.83
CA MET A 55 21.95 4.58 -15.53
C MET A 55 20.42 4.52 -15.41
N TYR A 56 19.80 5.63 -15.01
CA TYR A 56 18.37 5.71 -14.78
C TYR A 56 17.61 6.50 -15.85
N HIS A 57 18.28 6.90 -16.93
CA HIS A 57 17.70 7.72 -18.00
C HIS A 57 16.38 7.16 -18.54
N ARG A 58 16.28 5.85 -18.76
CA ARG A 58 15.07 5.20 -19.29
C ARG A 58 13.83 5.38 -18.41
N TYR A 59 13.99 5.44 -17.10
CA TYR A 59 12.87 5.58 -16.17
C TYR A 59 12.18 6.94 -16.25
N PHE A 60 12.83 7.93 -16.81
CA PHE A 60 12.33 9.29 -16.90
C PHE A 60 12.06 9.75 -18.35
N HIS A 61 12.65 9.10 -19.32
CA HIS A 61 12.63 9.53 -20.72
C HIS A 61 12.06 8.48 -21.69
N ASP A 62 12.13 7.18 -21.35
CA ASP A 62 11.55 6.14 -22.17
C ASP A 62 10.04 6.04 -21.89
N PRO A 63 9.17 6.18 -22.94
CA PRO A 63 7.71 6.05 -22.77
C PRO A 63 7.26 4.74 -22.12
N ASN A 64 8.03 3.65 -22.28
CA ASN A 64 7.70 2.36 -21.67
C ASN A 64 7.98 2.28 -20.17
N TYR A 65 8.76 3.19 -19.60
CA TYR A 65 9.19 3.18 -18.19
C TYR A 65 8.78 4.41 -17.39
N LYS A 66 8.52 5.54 -18.04
CA LYS A 66 8.25 6.83 -17.37
C LYS A 66 7.14 6.78 -16.33
N ASP A 67 6.19 5.87 -16.45
CA ASP A 67 5.04 5.73 -15.55
C ASP A 67 5.27 4.71 -14.42
N PHE A 68 6.51 4.30 -14.16
CA PHE A 68 6.85 3.29 -13.14
C PHE A 68 6.26 3.59 -11.75
N ARG A 69 5.94 4.84 -11.45
CA ARG A 69 5.32 5.25 -10.18
C ARG A 69 3.85 4.87 -10.09
N HIS A 70 3.15 4.76 -11.22
CA HIS A 70 1.73 4.44 -11.32
C HIS A 70 1.52 3.33 -12.34
N SER A 71 2.02 2.15 -12.03
CA SER A 71 1.94 1.00 -12.93
C SER A 71 1.82 -0.30 -12.17
N PHE A 72 0.98 -1.19 -12.69
CA PHE A 72 0.91 -2.56 -12.20
C PHE A 72 2.09 -3.43 -12.66
N ILE A 73 2.84 -3.01 -13.67
CA ILE A 73 3.92 -3.78 -14.29
C ILE A 73 5.27 -3.12 -14.06
N GLN A 74 5.39 -1.82 -14.38
CA GLN A 74 6.64 -1.09 -14.27
C GLN A 74 6.98 -0.76 -12.81
N LYS A 75 8.27 -0.78 -12.50
CA LYS A 75 8.78 -0.48 -11.16
C LYS A 75 10.16 0.17 -11.21
N ALA A 76 10.52 0.88 -10.15
CA ALA A 76 11.87 1.36 -9.93
C ALA A 76 12.85 0.19 -9.75
N PRO A 77 14.15 0.38 -10.00
CA PRO A 77 15.16 -0.66 -9.77
C PRO A 77 15.10 -1.17 -8.32
N GLU A 78 15.02 -2.48 -8.14
CA GLU A 78 14.86 -3.14 -6.83
C GLU A 78 13.60 -2.73 -6.04
N GLY A 79 12.66 -2.05 -6.69
CA GLY A 79 11.40 -1.63 -6.11
C GLY A 79 10.24 -2.59 -6.40
N GLU A 80 9.04 -2.13 -6.07
CA GLU A 80 7.79 -2.86 -6.29
C GLU A 80 6.91 -2.15 -7.33
N SER A 81 6.25 -2.94 -8.17
CA SER A 81 5.10 -2.53 -8.96
C SER A 81 3.82 -2.60 -8.12
N TYR A 82 2.69 -2.13 -8.65
CA TYR A 82 1.40 -2.34 -7.99
C TYR A 82 1.01 -3.82 -7.95
N ASN A 83 1.41 -4.64 -8.94
CA ASN A 83 1.20 -6.09 -8.87
C ASN A 83 1.96 -6.73 -7.70
N ASP A 84 3.20 -6.33 -7.45
CA ASP A 84 3.97 -6.85 -6.31
C ASP A 84 3.24 -6.56 -4.99
N VAL A 85 2.73 -5.33 -4.82
CA VAL A 85 1.92 -4.95 -3.65
C VAL A 85 0.60 -5.71 -3.61
N TYR A 86 -0.09 -5.86 -4.74
CA TYR A 86 -1.34 -6.62 -4.83
C TYR A 86 -1.17 -8.08 -4.37
N TYR A 87 -0.08 -8.73 -4.77
CA TYR A 87 0.22 -10.10 -4.33
C TYR A 87 0.50 -10.18 -2.83
N ARG A 88 1.16 -9.18 -2.23
CA ARG A 88 1.33 -9.10 -0.77
C ARG A 88 -0.01 -8.91 -0.05
N VAL A 89 -0.88 -8.08 -0.58
CA VAL A 89 -2.23 -7.87 -0.05
C VAL A 89 -3.04 -9.17 -0.12
N LYS A 90 -3.00 -9.88 -1.24
CA LYS A 90 -3.63 -11.19 -1.39
C LYS A 90 -3.10 -12.16 -0.34
N GLN A 91 -1.79 -12.28 -0.19
CA GLN A 91 -1.16 -13.13 0.82
C GLN A 91 -1.61 -12.76 2.24
N PHE A 92 -1.73 -11.46 2.55
CA PHE A 92 -2.24 -11.01 3.84
C PHE A 92 -3.64 -11.55 4.11
N PHE A 93 -4.58 -11.39 3.17
CA PHE A 93 -5.95 -11.87 3.34
C PHE A 93 -6.07 -13.39 3.36
N GLU A 94 -5.16 -14.12 2.76
CA GLU A 94 -5.06 -15.59 2.86
C GLU A 94 -4.54 -16.06 4.22
N THR A 95 -3.86 -15.22 4.98
CA THR A 95 -3.34 -15.56 6.33
C THR A 95 -4.26 -15.20 7.47
N ILE A 96 -5.24 -14.34 7.24
CA ILE A 96 -6.22 -13.94 8.27
C ILE A 96 -7.56 -14.63 8.03
N HIS A 97 -8.29 -14.88 9.11
CA HIS A 97 -9.64 -15.42 9.05
C HIS A 97 -10.64 -14.35 9.45
N ILE A 98 -11.42 -13.88 8.48
CA ILE A 98 -12.48 -12.89 8.70
C ILE A 98 -13.79 -13.64 8.89
N GLN A 99 -14.45 -13.45 10.05
CA GLN A 99 -15.77 -13.99 10.33
C GLN A 99 -16.85 -12.99 9.93
N ASP A 100 -18.04 -13.45 9.59
CA ASP A 100 -19.13 -12.64 9.03
C ASP A 100 -19.57 -11.46 9.92
N ASP A 101 -19.41 -11.57 11.24
CA ASP A 101 -19.78 -10.54 12.22
C ASP A 101 -18.57 -9.71 12.72
N HIS A 102 -17.39 -9.92 12.16
CA HIS A 102 -16.18 -9.22 12.58
C HIS A 102 -16.00 -7.89 11.87
N THR A 103 -15.66 -6.88 12.66
CA THR A 103 -15.10 -5.62 12.15
C THR A 103 -13.60 -5.61 12.39
N ILE A 104 -12.84 -5.56 11.32
CA ILE A 104 -11.38 -5.38 11.36
C ILE A 104 -10.99 -4.00 10.88
N VAL A 105 -9.93 -3.46 11.44
CA VAL A 105 -9.34 -2.20 10.98
C VAL A 105 -7.94 -2.46 10.42
N ILE A 106 -7.67 -1.90 9.27
CA ILE A 106 -6.35 -1.97 8.62
C ILE A 106 -5.77 -0.56 8.54
N ILE A 107 -4.60 -0.34 9.14
CA ILE A 107 -3.85 0.92 9.02
C ILE A 107 -2.66 0.67 8.11
N ALA A 108 -2.75 1.23 6.91
CA ALA A 108 -1.79 1.00 5.85
C ALA A 108 -1.49 2.29 5.06
N HIS A 109 -1.17 2.17 3.79
CA HIS A 109 -0.65 3.23 2.94
C HIS A 109 -1.44 3.31 1.63
N GLN A 110 -1.24 4.41 0.87
CA GLN A 110 -2.05 4.71 -0.31
C GLN A 110 -2.09 3.57 -1.33
N VAL A 111 -0.93 3.02 -1.72
CA VAL A 111 -0.89 1.95 -2.74
C VAL A 111 -1.48 0.65 -2.19
N VAL A 112 -1.23 0.35 -0.92
CA VAL A 112 -1.81 -0.82 -0.25
C VAL A 112 -3.33 -0.73 -0.21
N ILE A 113 -3.90 0.42 0.18
CA ILE A 113 -5.36 0.64 0.21
C ILE A 113 -5.97 0.49 -1.18
N ARG A 114 -5.33 1.04 -2.22
CA ARG A 114 -5.75 0.85 -3.62
C ARG A 114 -5.77 -0.64 -4.00
N CYS A 115 -4.73 -1.38 -3.64
CA CYS A 115 -4.65 -2.81 -3.91
C CYS A 115 -5.69 -3.62 -3.13
N ILE A 116 -6.03 -3.22 -1.89
CA ILE A 116 -7.13 -3.81 -1.11
C ILE A 116 -8.46 -3.59 -1.83
N MET A 117 -8.73 -2.37 -2.30
CA MET A 117 -9.95 -2.07 -3.06
C MET A 117 -10.05 -2.88 -4.36
N VAL A 118 -8.93 -3.10 -5.05
CA VAL A 118 -8.89 -3.97 -6.24
C VAL A 118 -9.14 -5.43 -5.86
N TYR A 119 -8.55 -5.91 -4.77
CA TYR A 119 -8.69 -7.28 -4.30
C TYR A 119 -10.16 -7.65 -4.00
N PHE A 120 -10.90 -6.73 -3.37
CA PHE A 120 -12.33 -6.91 -3.09
C PHE A 120 -13.27 -6.43 -4.22
N GLY A 121 -12.76 -6.02 -5.36
CA GLY A 121 -13.56 -5.64 -6.52
C GLY A 121 -14.28 -4.29 -6.42
N TYR A 122 -13.89 -3.42 -5.48
CA TYR A 122 -14.47 -2.06 -5.35
C TYR A 122 -14.03 -1.12 -6.47
N ILE A 123 -12.82 -1.32 -6.99
CA ILE A 123 -12.27 -0.60 -8.14
C ILE A 123 -11.50 -1.58 -9.03
N ASN A 124 -11.36 -1.24 -10.31
CA ASN A 124 -10.49 -1.98 -11.21
C ASN A 124 -9.03 -1.48 -11.14
N LYS A 125 -8.11 -2.14 -11.86
CA LYS A 125 -6.69 -1.78 -11.85
C LYS A 125 -6.41 -0.39 -12.43
N GLU A 126 -7.12 0.00 -13.48
CA GLU A 126 -7.00 1.31 -14.10
C GLU A 126 -7.45 2.42 -13.16
N GLU A 127 -8.57 2.23 -12.48
CA GLU A 127 -9.06 3.15 -11.46
C GLU A 127 -8.10 3.26 -10.26
N ALA A 128 -7.44 2.17 -9.87
CA ALA A 128 -6.49 2.17 -8.77
C ALA A 128 -5.29 3.09 -9.02
N LEU A 129 -4.85 3.25 -10.28
CA LEU A 129 -3.71 4.11 -10.61
C LEU A 129 -3.98 5.60 -10.38
N ILE A 130 -5.25 6.02 -10.46
CA ILE A 130 -5.68 7.42 -10.35
C ILE A 130 -6.49 7.71 -9.09
N LYS A 131 -6.92 6.69 -8.35
CA LYS A 131 -7.73 6.84 -7.13
C LYS A 131 -6.99 7.66 -6.08
N VAL A 132 -7.59 8.77 -5.66
CA VAL A 132 -7.08 9.57 -4.55
C VAL A 132 -7.42 8.86 -3.24
N ILE A 133 -6.41 8.61 -2.43
CA ILE A 133 -6.53 8.12 -1.05
C ILE A 133 -6.14 9.28 -0.13
N GLU A 134 -7.12 9.81 0.59
CA GLU A 134 -6.92 10.91 1.51
C GLU A 134 -6.30 10.41 2.82
N ASN A 135 -5.35 11.16 3.39
CA ASN A 135 -4.77 10.83 4.68
C ASN A 135 -5.82 10.92 5.80
N CYS A 136 -5.73 10.01 6.75
CA CYS A 136 -6.61 9.97 7.94
C CYS A 136 -8.11 9.85 7.61
N LYS A 137 -8.47 9.42 6.42
CA LYS A 137 -9.85 9.13 6.03
C LYS A 137 -10.09 7.63 6.03
N PRO A 138 -11.10 7.14 6.78
CA PRO A 138 -11.48 5.74 6.74
C PRO A 138 -12.20 5.40 5.42
N TYR A 139 -11.94 4.21 4.91
CA TYR A 139 -12.62 3.61 3.76
C TYR A 139 -13.29 2.33 4.24
N LEU A 140 -14.61 2.27 4.14
CA LEU A 140 -15.39 1.08 4.52
C LEU A 140 -15.42 0.10 3.35
N ILE A 141 -15.15 -1.17 3.64
CA ILE A 141 -15.30 -2.30 2.71
C ILE A 141 -16.23 -3.31 3.41
N GLU A 142 -17.37 -3.58 2.80
CA GLU A 142 -18.32 -4.59 3.24
C GLU A 142 -18.10 -5.86 2.40
N LEU A 143 -17.99 -7.02 3.07
CA LEU A 143 -17.70 -8.32 2.44
C LEU A 143 -18.95 -9.18 2.38
#